data_cc2dd06eb206e165353bb6799e9b7e70
#
_entry.id   cc2dd06eb206e165353bb6799e9b7e70
#
_cell.length_a   1.000
_cell.length_b   1.000
_cell.length_c   1.000
_cell.angle_alpha   90.00
_cell.angle_beta   90.00
_cell.angle_gamma   90.00
#
_symmetry.space_group_name_H-M   'P 1'
#
loop_
_entity.id
_entity.type
_entity.pdbx_description
1 polymer ?
#
loop_
_entity_poly.entity_id
_entity_poly.type
_entity_poly.pdbx_seq_one_letter_code
_entity_poly.pdbx_strand_id
1 'polypeptide(L)'
;MQTIDPDYFFITPEVIPENYLELLESIKIKKELLLLRCLDNSEINKNLNKFLLLKKKYKTKLILSSRHLDISERFDGIHFNSMDLMNLSDLESYQNYLGASCHNEEEINKANQLKLDYIFISPVKKTKSHQDASSIGWQKFKELRSLTDIKTYALGGMRISDLNEAKKYSADGIAGISSFMDQ
;
A
#
# COMPACT_ATOMS: atom_id res chain seq x y z
N MET A 1 12.70 -3.99 -19.53
CA MET A 1 12.24 -4.30 -18.15
C MET A 1 10.72 -4.33 -18.21
N GLN A 2 10.08 -5.50 -18.02
CA GLN A 2 8.61 -5.52 -17.97
C GLN A 2 8.18 -4.72 -16.74
N THR A 3 7.43 -3.67 -16.97
CA THR A 3 6.76 -2.93 -15.89
C THR A 3 5.81 -3.91 -15.21
N ILE A 4 6.12 -4.27 -13.97
CA ILE A 4 5.18 -4.99 -13.12
C ILE A 4 4.03 -4.02 -12.88
N ASP A 5 2.85 -4.40 -13.32
CA ASP A 5 1.62 -3.61 -13.12
C ASP A 5 0.66 -4.42 -12.26
N PRO A 6 0.95 -4.54 -10.94
CA PRO A 6 0.17 -5.39 -10.06
C PRO A 6 -1.20 -4.77 -9.78
N ASP A 7 -2.24 -5.57 -10.00
CA ASP A 7 -3.61 -5.19 -9.66
C ASP A 7 -3.87 -5.12 -8.15
N TYR A 8 -3.03 -5.79 -7.35
CA TYR A 8 -3.26 -5.96 -5.91
C TYR A 8 -2.03 -5.55 -5.10
N PHE A 9 -2.26 -4.72 -4.11
CA PHE A 9 -1.27 -4.30 -3.13
C PHE A 9 -1.68 -4.83 -1.75
N PHE A 10 -0.98 -5.82 -1.24
CA PHE A 10 -1.24 -6.37 0.08
C PHE A 10 -0.63 -5.48 1.17
N ILE A 11 -1.35 -5.33 2.28
CA ILE A 11 -0.89 -4.56 3.44
C ILE A 11 -1.00 -5.46 4.67
N THR A 12 0.05 -5.53 5.49
CA THR A 12 -0.01 -6.30 6.73
C THR A 12 -0.92 -5.63 7.75
N PRO A 13 -1.56 -6.41 8.65
CA PRO A 13 -2.04 -5.86 9.90
C PRO A 13 -0.87 -5.34 10.76
N GLU A 14 -1.17 -4.58 11.81
CA GLU A 14 -0.14 -4.06 12.74
C GLU A 14 0.54 -5.18 13.53
N VAL A 15 -0.24 -6.17 13.97
CA VAL A 15 0.25 -7.40 14.60
C VAL A 15 0.03 -8.55 13.64
N ILE A 16 1.09 -9.30 13.34
CA ILE A 16 1.08 -10.38 12.37
C ILE A 16 0.56 -11.66 13.03
N PRO A 17 -0.59 -12.22 12.59
CA PRO A 17 -1.06 -13.50 13.09
C PRO A 17 -0.05 -14.62 12.83
N GLU A 18 -0.02 -15.64 13.69
CA GLU A 18 0.89 -16.77 13.51
C GLU A 18 0.70 -17.49 12.18
N ASN A 19 -0.55 -17.65 11.75
CA ASN A 19 -0.93 -18.27 10.47
C ASN A 19 -0.95 -17.30 9.28
N TYR A 20 -0.35 -16.11 9.39
CA TYR A 20 -0.40 -15.05 8.35
C TYR A 20 0.10 -15.53 6.98
N LEU A 21 1.19 -16.33 6.98
CA LEU A 21 1.71 -16.88 5.72
C LEU A 21 0.71 -17.84 5.06
N GLU A 22 0.12 -18.72 5.84
CA GLU A 22 -0.87 -19.68 5.35
C GLU A 22 -2.09 -18.96 4.76
N LEU A 23 -2.55 -17.89 5.45
CA LEU A 23 -3.62 -17.04 4.97
C LEU A 23 -3.25 -16.37 3.64
N LEU A 24 -2.07 -15.75 3.56
CA LEU A 24 -1.59 -15.16 2.30
C LEU A 24 -1.48 -16.23 1.19
N GLU A 25 -0.97 -17.41 1.50
CA GLU A 25 -0.79 -18.47 0.52
C GLU A 25 -2.11 -19.05 0.02
N SER A 26 -3.16 -19.06 0.84
CA SER A 26 -4.50 -19.51 0.46
C SER A 26 -5.13 -18.63 -0.63
N ILE A 27 -4.75 -17.37 -0.70
CA ILE A 27 -5.25 -16.42 -1.71
C ILE A 27 -4.59 -16.74 -3.05
N LYS A 28 -5.37 -17.12 -4.06
CA LYS A 28 -4.89 -17.50 -5.41
C LYS A 28 -4.59 -16.30 -6.31
N ILE A 29 -3.94 -15.27 -5.77
CA ILE A 29 -3.58 -14.05 -6.48
C ILE A 29 -2.08 -13.82 -6.32
N LYS A 30 -1.44 -13.21 -7.31
CA LYS A 30 -0.03 -12.84 -7.23
C LYS A 30 0.20 -11.81 -6.12
N LYS A 31 1.19 -12.05 -5.28
CA LYS A 31 1.57 -11.19 -4.16
C LYS A 31 2.81 -10.37 -4.53
N GLU A 32 2.69 -9.52 -5.54
CA GLU A 32 3.83 -8.78 -6.08
C GLU A 32 4.27 -7.62 -5.18
N LEU A 33 3.34 -7.02 -4.45
CA LEU A 33 3.59 -5.91 -3.53
C LEU A 33 3.02 -6.23 -2.15
N LEU A 34 3.83 -6.05 -1.10
CA LEU A 34 3.43 -6.20 0.29
C LEU A 34 3.98 -5.03 1.12
N LEU A 35 3.08 -4.18 1.62
CA LEU A 35 3.41 -3.12 2.57
C LEU A 35 3.42 -3.69 3.99
N LEU A 36 4.55 -3.56 4.65
CA LEU A 36 4.74 -3.91 6.06
C LEU A 36 4.34 -2.71 6.92
N ARG A 37 3.12 -2.75 7.43
CA ARG A 37 2.52 -1.74 8.32
C ARG A 37 2.50 -2.22 9.77
N CYS A 38 3.51 -2.97 10.19
CA CYS A 38 3.62 -3.51 11.54
C CYS A 38 3.63 -2.41 12.60
N LEU A 39 3.28 -2.75 13.83
CA LEU A 39 3.18 -1.83 14.95
C LEU A 39 4.55 -1.19 15.26
N ASP A 40 5.60 -2.02 15.30
CA ASP A 40 6.96 -1.61 15.61
C ASP A 40 8.01 -2.52 14.93
N ASN A 41 9.29 -2.18 15.09
CA ASN A 41 10.40 -2.96 14.55
C ASN A 41 10.53 -4.36 15.16
N SER A 42 10.07 -4.55 16.39
CA SER A 42 10.10 -5.86 17.05
C SER A 42 9.15 -6.84 16.33
N GLU A 43 7.96 -6.37 15.94
CA GLU A 43 7.01 -7.17 15.17
C GLU A 43 7.55 -7.52 13.77
N ILE A 44 8.25 -6.57 13.11
CA ILE A 44 8.91 -6.83 11.83
C ILE A 44 10.01 -7.89 11.99
N ASN A 45 10.89 -7.72 12.98
CA ASN A 45 12.01 -8.63 13.20
C ASN A 45 11.54 -10.05 13.57
N LYS A 46 10.50 -10.17 14.40
CA LYS A 46 9.88 -11.46 14.76
C LYS A 46 9.38 -12.22 13.52
N ASN A 47 8.89 -11.52 12.51
CA ASN A 47 8.32 -12.10 11.31
C ASN A 47 9.22 -12.00 10.07
N LEU A 48 10.44 -11.47 10.20
CA LEU A 48 11.34 -11.18 9.08
C LEU A 48 11.57 -12.40 8.18
N ASN A 49 11.84 -13.55 8.76
CA ASN A 49 12.06 -14.77 7.98
C ASN A 49 10.83 -15.16 7.15
N LYS A 50 9.62 -14.94 7.66
CA LYS A 50 8.36 -15.17 6.93
C LYS A 50 8.28 -14.25 5.71
N PHE A 51 8.60 -12.96 5.88
CA PHE A 51 8.59 -11.99 4.79
C PHE A 51 9.64 -12.30 3.73
N LEU A 52 10.86 -12.70 4.14
CA LEU A 52 11.91 -13.11 3.22
C LEU A 52 11.56 -14.38 2.43
N LEU A 53 10.84 -15.32 3.05
CA LEU A 53 10.30 -16.50 2.35
C LEU A 53 9.27 -16.10 1.29
N LEU A 54 8.35 -15.17 1.60
CA LEU A 54 7.39 -14.62 0.62
C LEU A 54 8.13 -13.94 -0.55
N LYS A 55 9.11 -13.09 -0.24
CA LYS A 55 9.96 -12.43 -1.25
C LYS A 55 10.59 -13.45 -2.19
N LYS A 56 11.19 -14.50 -1.66
CA LYS A 56 11.85 -15.55 -2.45
C LYS A 56 10.84 -16.36 -3.28
N LYS A 57 9.73 -16.77 -2.67
CA LYS A 57 8.75 -17.68 -3.29
C LYS A 57 7.93 -17.01 -4.40
N TYR A 58 7.49 -15.76 -4.15
CA TYR A 58 6.56 -15.05 -5.03
C TYR A 58 7.18 -13.86 -5.76
N LYS A 59 8.47 -13.59 -5.54
CA LYS A 59 9.18 -12.38 -6.02
C LYS A 59 8.49 -11.09 -5.53
N THR A 60 7.91 -11.15 -4.32
CA THR A 60 7.23 -10.03 -3.69
C THR A 60 8.20 -8.91 -3.39
N LYS A 61 7.88 -7.67 -3.79
CA LYS A 61 8.56 -6.49 -3.25
C LYS A 61 8.03 -6.20 -1.86
N LEU A 62 8.93 -6.13 -0.90
CA LEU A 62 8.63 -5.77 0.47
C LEU A 62 8.79 -4.27 0.64
N ILE A 63 7.68 -3.59 0.89
CA ILE A 63 7.64 -2.14 1.09
C ILE A 63 7.52 -1.87 2.58
N LEU A 64 8.35 -0.99 3.10
CA LEU A 64 8.35 -0.64 4.52
C LEU A 64 7.55 0.63 4.77
N SER A 65 6.77 0.67 5.85
CA SER A 65 6.16 1.93 6.31
C SER A 65 7.23 2.92 6.78
N SER A 66 7.07 4.21 6.49
CA SER A 66 7.96 5.28 6.93
C SER A 66 8.18 5.36 8.45
N ARG A 67 7.33 4.70 9.25
CA ARG A 67 7.52 4.54 10.69
C ARG A 67 8.81 3.80 11.08
N HIS A 68 9.43 3.08 10.14
CA HIS A 68 10.52 2.12 10.37
C HIS A 68 11.76 2.42 9.52
N LEU A 69 12.04 3.70 9.25
CA LEU A 69 13.14 4.13 8.36
C LEU A 69 14.51 3.66 8.80
N ASP A 70 14.72 3.44 10.08
CA ASP A 70 15.96 2.95 10.68
C ASP A 70 16.40 1.55 10.21
N ILE A 71 15.47 0.77 9.63
CA ILE A 71 15.75 -0.56 9.07
C ILE A 71 15.49 -0.65 7.56
N SER A 72 15.30 0.48 6.89
CA SER A 72 14.82 0.55 5.50
C SER A 72 15.74 -0.11 4.46
N GLU A 73 17.05 -0.19 4.70
CA GLU A 73 18.03 -0.77 3.78
C GLU A 73 17.75 -2.22 3.38
N ARG A 74 16.96 -2.94 4.17
CA ARG A 74 16.62 -4.35 3.94
C ARG A 74 15.43 -4.57 3.01
N PHE A 75 14.75 -3.48 2.63
CA PHE A 75 13.47 -3.52 1.94
C PHE A 75 13.55 -2.91 0.54
N ASP A 76 12.57 -3.26 -0.30
CA ASP A 76 12.57 -2.87 -1.71
C ASP A 76 11.93 -1.49 -1.95
N GLY A 77 11.34 -0.90 -0.90
CA GLY A 77 10.69 0.39 -1.01
C GLY A 77 10.20 0.95 0.32
N ILE A 78 9.72 2.17 0.27
CA ILE A 78 9.17 2.90 1.41
C ILE A 78 7.80 3.45 1.06
N HIS A 79 6.88 3.36 2.01
CA HIS A 79 5.56 3.98 1.93
C HIS A 79 5.42 5.03 3.02
N PHE A 80 5.24 6.28 2.60
CA PHE A 80 5.03 7.41 3.48
C PHE A 80 3.55 7.53 3.86
N ASN A 81 3.26 7.71 5.14
CA ASN A 81 1.93 8.18 5.53
C ASN A 81 1.76 9.65 5.10
N SER A 82 0.54 10.18 5.16
CA SER A 82 0.21 11.54 4.74
C SER A 82 1.06 12.60 5.45
N MET A 83 1.23 12.47 6.77
CA MET A 83 2.03 13.43 7.56
C MET A 83 3.50 13.41 7.15
N ASP A 84 4.09 12.23 7.02
CA ASP A 84 5.48 12.09 6.62
C ASP A 84 5.69 12.59 5.18
N LEU A 85 4.76 12.29 4.26
CA LEU A 85 4.77 12.82 2.90
C LEU A 85 4.84 14.35 2.87
N MET A 86 3.99 15.02 3.64
CA MET A 86 3.92 16.49 3.66
C MET A 86 5.18 17.12 4.26
N ASN A 87 5.88 16.42 5.13
CA ASN A 87 7.12 16.89 5.76
C ASN A 87 8.39 16.62 4.92
N LEU A 88 8.30 15.84 3.83
CA LEU A 88 9.45 15.60 2.96
C LEU A 88 9.85 16.86 2.19
N SER A 89 11.13 17.19 2.17
CA SER A 89 11.69 18.24 1.30
C SER A 89 12.04 17.67 -0.06
N ASP A 90 12.70 16.53 -0.10
CA ASP A 90 13.19 15.84 -1.30
C ASP A 90 13.27 14.32 -1.05
N LEU A 91 13.76 13.59 -2.06
CA LEU A 91 13.94 12.14 -2.02
C LEU A 91 15.39 11.70 -2.25
N GLU A 92 16.37 12.61 -2.16
CA GLU A 92 17.77 12.31 -2.49
C GLU A 92 18.36 11.17 -1.64
N SER A 93 17.86 11.02 -0.41
CA SER A 93 18.26 9.95 0.52
C SER A 93 17.62 8.58 0.20
N TYR A 94 16.68 8.52 -0.74
CA TYR A 94 15.90 7.33 -1.02
C TYR A 94 16.11 6.85 -2.44
N GLN A 95 16.55 5.60 -2.63
CA GLN A 95 16.81 5.03 -3.96
C GLN A 95 15.87 3.88 -4.32
N ASN A 96 14.80 3.70 -3.55
CA ASN A 96 13.93 2.53 -3.59
C ASN A 96 12.59 2.86 -4.25
N TYR A 97 11.70 1.87 -4.36
CA TYR A 97 10.33 2.04 -4.83
C TYR A 97 9.51 2.82 -3.79
N LEU A 98 9.09 4.03 -4.12
CA LEU A 98 8.55 4.99 -3.18
C LEU A 98 7.06 5.26 -3.42
N GLY A 99 6.28 5.27 -2.36
CA GLY A 99 4.86 5.59 -2.45
C GLY A 99 4.33 6.27 -1.20
N ALA A 100 3.08 6.75 -1.27
CA ALA A 100 2.44 7.42 -0.15
C ALA A 100 0.92 7.21 -0.09
N SER A 101 0.37 7.42 1.11
CA SER A 101 -1.08 7.57 1.31
C SER A 101 -1.49 9.02 1.08
N CYS A 102 -2.51 9.24 0.23
CA CYS A 102 -3.08 10.53 -0.10
C CYS A 102 -4.59 10.54 0.14
N HIS A 103 -5.10 11.63 0.71
CA HIS A 103 -6.50 11.80 1.07
C HIS A 103 -7.16 13.01 0.41
N ASN A 104 -6.35 13.89 -0.16
CA ASN A 104 -6.79 15.15 -0.74
C ASN A 104 -5.85 15.60 -1.88
N GLU A 105 -6.23 16.70 -2.54
CA GLU A 105 -5.48 17.27 -3.67
C GLU A 105 -4.07 17.75 -3.28
N GLU A 106 -3.90 18.34 -2.09
CA GLU A 106 -2.62 18.87 -1.63
C GLU A 106 -1.57 17.76 -1.50
N GLU A 107 -1.96 16.63 -0.91
CA GLU A 107 -1.11 15.46 -0.75
C GLU A 107 -0.77 14.82 -2.10
N ILE A 108 -1.71 14.78 -3.05
CA ILE A 108 -1.47 14.30 -4.41
C ILE A 108 -0.49 15.21 -5.15
N ASN A 109 -0.66 16.53 -5.04
CA ASN A 109 0.25 17.50 -5.63
C ASN A 109 1.66 17.36 -5.06
N LYS A 110 1.79 17.12 -3.76
CA LYS A 110 3.07 16.83 -3.12
C LYS A 110 3.71 15.55 -3.65
N ALA A 111 2.92 14.48 -3.81
CA ALA A 111 3.39 13.22 -4.41
C ALA A 111 3.85 13.41 -5.86
N ASN A 112 3.13 14.22 -6.66
CA ASN A 112 3.52 14.57 -8.04
C ASN A 112 4.85 15.34 -8.07
N GLN A 113 5.04 16.35 -7.20
CA GLN A 113 6.28 17.10 -7.09
C GLN A 113 7.47 16.21 -6.76
N LEU A 114 7.29 15.27 -5.87
CA LEU A 114 8.31 14.30 -5.45
C LEU A 114 8.49 13.15 -6.46
N LYS A 115 7.61 13.03 -7.48
CA LYS A 115 7.65 11.97 -8.50
C LYS A 115 7.64 10.56 -7.90
N LEU A 116 6.74 10.30 -6.95
CA LEU A 116 6.59 8.98 -6.35
C LEU A 116 6.21 7.92 -7.39
N ASP A 117 6.55 6.66 -7.14
CA ASP A 117 6.22 5.54 -8.03
C ASP A 117 4.74 5.15 -7.96
N TYR A 118 4.11 5.30 -6.78
CA TYR A 118 2.70 5.01 -6.57
C TYR A 118 2.10 5.81 -5.42
N ILE A 119 0.76 5.89 -5.42
CA ILE A 119 0.00 6.43 -4.29
C ILE A 119 -1.20 5.54 -3.93
N PHE A 120 -1.63 5.60 -2.68
CA PHE A 120 -2.94 5.14 -2.25
C PHE A 120 -3.87 6.33 -2.11
N ILE A 121 -5.08 6.25 -2.67
CA ILE A 121 -6.16 7.21 -2.39
C ILE A 121 -7.17 6.51 -1.48
N SER A 122 -7.43 7.08 -0.31
CA SER A 122 -8.25 6.48 0.75
C SER A 122 -8.94 7.50 1.65
N PRO A 123 -9.98 7.07 2.40
CA PRO A 123 -10.66 5.78 2.32
C PRO A 123 -11.81 5.80 1.30
N VAL A 124 -11.78 4.91 0.31
CA VAL A 124 -12.85 4.87 -0.73
C VAL A 124 -14.17 4.35 -0.18
N LYS A 125 -14.14 3.25 0.59
CA LYS A 125 -15.28 2.64 1.28
C LYS A 125 -15.10 2.73 2.79
N LYS A 126 -16.18 2.59 3.55
CA LYS A 126 -16.09 2.49 5.03
C LYS A 126 -15.19 1.33 5.43
N THR A 127 -14.34 1.55 6.40
CA THR A 127 -13.35 0.57 6.87
C THR A 127 -13.52 0.29 8.36
N LYS A 128 -13.29 -0.96 8.76
CA LYS A 128 -13.30 -1.37 10.17
C LYS A 128 -12.17 -0.70 10.97
N SER A 129 -11.07 -0.35 10.32
CA SER A 129 -9.88 0.22 10.98
C SER A 129 -10.04 1.70 11.37
N HIS A 130 -10.97 2.43 10.74
CA HIS A 130 -11.24 3.85 11.01
C HIS A 130 -12.74 4.09 10.87
N GLN A 131 -13.51 3.64 11.86
CA GLN A 131 -14.98 3.69 11.84
C GLN A 131 -15.54 5.12 11.76
N ASP A 132 -14.80 6.10 12.29
CA ASP A 132 -15.19 7.51 12.31
C ASP A 132 -14.79 8.27 11.02
N ALA A 133 -13.97 7.69 10.14
CA ALA A 133 -13.59 8.33 8.89
C ALA A 133 -14.72 8.19 7.85
N SER A 134 -15.20 9.32 7.35
CA SER A 134 -16.14 9.35 6.22
C SER A 134 -15.45 8.81 4.96
N SER A 135 -16.05 7.81 4.31
CA SER A 135 -15.56 7.33 3.01
C SER A 135 -15.80 8.39 1.93
N ILE A 136 -14.83 8.54 1.03
CA ILE A 136 -14.93 9.50 -0.07
C ILE A 136 -15.82 9.01 -1.23
N GLY A 137 -16.01 7.70 -1.35
CA GLY A 137 -16.73 7.07 -2.45
C GLY A 137 -15.97 7.08 -3.78
N TRP A 138 -16.48 6.36 -4.75
CA TRP A 138 -15.83 6.18 -6.04
C TRP A 138 -15.78 7.45 -6.90
N GLN A 139 -16.79 8.30 -6.81
CA GLN A 139 -16.83 9.53 -7.60
C GLN A 139 -15.70 10.49 -7.18
N LYS A 140 -15.54 10.70 -5.87
CA LYS A 140 -14.45 11.54 -5.34
C LYS A 140 -13.09 10.92 -5.58
N PHE A 141 -12.99 9.57 -5.49
CA PHE A 141 -11.77 8.86 -5.88
C PHE A 141 -11.37 9.19 -7.33
N LYS A 142 -12.32 9.12 -8.28
CA LYS A 142 -12.05 9.42 -9.70
C LYS A 142 -11.60 10.87 -9.91
N GLU A 143 -12.21 11.82 -9.21
CA GLU A 143 -11.79 13.22 -9.24
C GLU A 143 -10.33 13.37 -8.78
N LEU A 144 -9.99 12.80 -7.64
CA LEU A 144 -8.62 12.83 -7.10
C LEU A 144 -7.62 12.10 -8.01
N ARG A 145 -8.01 10.94 -8.55
CA ARG A 145 -7.19 10.17 -9.49
C ARG A 145 -6.85 10.96 -10.76
N SER A 146 -7.75 11.83 -11.21
CA SER A 146 -7.51 12.67 -12.40
C SER A 146 -6.45 13.77 -12.21
N LEU A 147 -5.98 14.00 -11.00
CA LEU A 147 -4.94 15.00 -10.68
C LEU A 147 -3.51 14.48 -10.82
N THR A 148 -3.33 13.21 -11.21
CA THR A 148 -2.00 12.57 -11.23
C THR A 148 -1.90 11.51 -12.31
N ASP A 149 -0.69 11.34 -12.83
CA ASP A 149 -0.30 10.18 -13.67
C ASP A 149 0.43 9.10 -12.88
N ILE A 150 0.66 9.31 -11.58
CA ILE A 150 1.26 8.32 -10.69
C ILE A 150 0.33 7.11 -10.56
N LYS A 151 0.88 5.89 -10.51
CA LYS A 151 0.12 4.68 -10.26
C LYS A 151 -0.70 4.80 -8.98
N THR A 152 -2.01 4.59 -9.10
CA THR A 152 -2.95 4.88 -8.03
C THR A 152 -3.76 3.64 -7.64
N TYR A 153 -3.64 3.23 -6.39
CA TYR A 153 -4.40 2.14 -5.82
C TYR A 153 -5.52 2.67 -4.92
N ALA A 154 -6.74 2.16 -5.12
CA ALA A 154 -7.85 2.44 -4.22
C ALA A 154 -7.68 1.67 -2.90
N LEU A 155 -7.75 2.38 -1.76
CA LEU A 155 -7.62 1.80 -0.43
C LEU A 155 -8.83 2.19 0.44
N GLY A 156 -9.11 1.40 1.46
CA GLY A 156 -10.18 1.59 2.42
C GLY A 156 -11.42 0.75 2.10
N GLY A 157 -11.65 -0.29 2.91
CA GLY A 157 -12.77 -1.21 2.77
C GLY A 157 -12.77 -2.06 1.51
N MET A 158 -11.64 -2.16 0.79
CA MET A 158 -11.52 -2.90 -0.46
C MET A 158 -11.50 -4.41 -0.24
N ARG A 159 -12.26 -5.14 -1.05
CA ARG A 159 -12.20 -6.60 -1.20
C ARG A 159 -11.59 -6.93 -2.55
N ILE A 160 -11.06 -8.14 -2.71
CA ILE A 160 -10.48 -8.62 -3.97
C ILE A 160 -11.48 -8.50 -5.14
N SER A 161 -12.77 -8.75 -4.88
CA SER A 161 -13.85 -8.61 -5.87
C SER A 161 -14.07 -7.17 -6.36
N ASP A 162 -13.56 -6.17 -5.68
CA ASP A 162 -13.76 -4.75 -6.03
C ASP A 162 -12.83 -4.27 -7.16
N LEU A 163 -11.88 -5.08 -7.60
CA LEU A 163 -10.92 -4.69 -8.64
C LEU A 163 -11.60 -4.18 -9.92
N ASN A 164 -12.59 -4.92 -10.42
CA ASN A 164 -13.30 -4.54 -11.65
C ASN A 164 -14.05 -3.21 -11.49
N GLU A 165 -14.58 -2.94 -10.31
CA GLU A 165 -15.21 -1.66 -10.02
C GLU A 165 -14.15 -0.54 -9.96
N ALA A 166 -13.06 -0.76 -9.25
CA ALA A 166 -11.95 0.21 -9.13
C ALA A 166 -11.41 0.62 -10.52
N LYS A 167 -11.23 -0.35 -11.43
CA LYS A 167 -10.79 -0.08 -12.80
C LYS A 167 -11.76 0.83 -13.59
N LYS A 168 -13.08 0.75 -13.36
CA LYS A 168 -14.06 1.68 -13.99
C LYS A 168 -13.86 3.12 -13.55
N TYR A 169 -13.28 3.33 -12.37
CA TYR A 169 -12.94 4.65 -11.84
C TYR A 169 -11.46 5.01 -12.04
N SER A 170 -10.80 4.33 -12.99
CA SER A 170 -9.40 4.58 -13.40
C SER A 170 -8.35 4.29 -12.32
N ALA A 171 -8.66 3.44 -11.34
CA ALA A 171 -7.64 2.92 -10.44
C ALA A 171 -6.70 1.96 -11.19
N ASP A 172 -5.40 2.01 -10.92
CA ASP A 172 -4.42 1.05 -11.43
C ASP A 172 -4.48 -0.28 -10.68
N GLY A 173 -5.13 -0.30 -9.51
CA GLY A 173 -5.36 -1.48 -8.70
C GLY A 173 -6.06 -1.15 -7.39
N ILE A 174 -6.09 -2.12 -6.51
CA ILE A 174 -6.65 -1.99 -5.16
C ILE A 174 -5.65 -2.42 -4.10
N ALA A 175 -5.72 -1.78 -2.93
CA ALA A 175 -4.91 -2.15 -1.77
C ALA A 175 -5.82 -2.63 -0.61
N GLY A 176 -5.37 -3.61 0.13
CA GLY A 176 -6.16 -4.18 1.22
C GLY A 176 -5.35 -4.81 2.33
N ILE A 177 -5.96 -4.83 3.53
CA ILE A 177 -5.42 -5.43 4.75
C ILE A 177 -6.20 -6.72 5.03
N SER A 178 -7.03 -6.72 6.08
CA SER A 178 -7.79 -7.88 6.55
C SER A 178 -8.83 -8.36 5.55
N SER A 179 -9.51 -7.46 4.85
CA SER A 179 -10.56 -7.82 3.89
C SER A 179 -10.05 -8.59 2.66
N PHE A 180 -8.73 -8.60 2.41
CA PHE A 180 -8.10 -9.50 1.43
C PHE A 180 -7.90 -10.91 1.98
N MET A 181 -7.95 -11.07 3.31
CA MET A 181 -7.81 -12.35 4.02
C MET A 181 -9.15 -12.99 4.34
N ASP A 182 -10.24 -12.22 4.39
CA ASP A 182 -11.61 -12.65 4.71
C ASP A 182 -12.30 -13.19 3.43
N GLN A 183 -11.83 -14.34 2.88
CA GLN A 183 -12.45 -15.01 1.72
C GLN A 183 -12.93 -16.40 2.04
#